data_39424791b174552856df64f31b7b31aa
#
_entry.id   39424791b174552856df64f31b7b31aa
#
_cell.length_a   1.000
_cell.length_b   1.000
_cell.length_c   1.000
_cell.angle_alpha   90.00
_cell.angle_beta   90.00
_cell.angle_gamma   90.00
#
_symmetry.space_group_name_H-M   'P 1'
#
loop_
_entity.id
_entity.type
_entity.pdbx_description
1 polymer ?
#
loop_
_entity_poly.entity_id
_entity_poly.type
_entity_poly.pdbx_seq_one_letter_code
_entity_poly.pdbx_strand_id
1 'polypeptide(L)'
;MVVIVGGMIGIGKTTTSKMLGKETGLKVYYESVEGNKVLPLFYTSSKEEKEKYRYPFLLQLSFLRSRFHAIKEALKNDNAIMDRSIYEDYYFAKKNFELGNINEMEMDLYEGLLSEMMDELNLLPKKSPDVMVYLHGSFETVLNRIKERGRSFELDSELVSYYKFLYDGYDEWVHSSYKASPIISIDVDKKDIVYNESDKKEFLEELSKYNKIK
;
A
#
# COMPACT_ATOMS: atom_id res chain seq x y z
N MET A 1 -10.38 -12.95 10.04
CA MET A 1 -9.99 -11.53 10.12
C MET A 1 -9.14 -11.15 8.93
N VAL A 2 -9.43 -10.04 8.27
CA VAL A 2 -8.62 -9.47 7.17
C VAL A 2 -8.00 -8.16 7.64
N VAL A 3 -6.67 -8.11 7.69
CA VAL A 3 -5.89 -6.95 8.13
C VAL A 3 -5.18 -6.34 6.92
N ILE A 4 -5.28 -5.04 6.74
CA ILE A 4 -4.45 -4.29 5.79
C ILE A 4 -3.30 -3.64 6.54
N VAL A 5 -2.08 -3.74 6.03
CA VAL A 5 -0.94 -2.96 6.48
C VAL A 5 -0.68 -1.88 5.44
N GLY A 6 -1.09 -0.65 5.76
CA GLY A 6 -0.98 0.52 4.89
C GLY A 6 0.13 1.47 5.32
N GLY A 7 0.50 2.38 4.42
CA GLY A 7 1.50 3.39 4.71
C GLY A 7 2.42 3.69 3.53
N MET A 8 3.24 4.71 3.68
CA MET A 8 4.10 5.24 2.62
C MET A 8 5.12 4.21 2.10
N ILE A 9 5.67 4.43 0.92
CA ILE A 9 6.79 3.64 0.38
C ILE A 9 7.94 3.67 1.39
N GLY A 10 8.55 2.52 1.67
CA GLY A 10 9.70 2.43 2.60
C GLY A 10 9.33 2.38 4.10
N ILE A 11 8.10 2.65 4.53
CA ILE A 11 7.72 2.79 5.95
C ILE A 11 7.80 1.48 6.78
N GLY A 12 7.95 0.31 6.15
CA GLY A 12 8.10 -0.97 6.85
C GLY A 12 6.90 -1.91 6.77
N LYS A 13 5.96 -1.69 5.85
CA LYS A 13 4.75 -2.52 5.67
C LYS A 13 5.04 -4.02 5.56
N THR A 14 5.97 -4.39 4.68
CA THR A 14 6.31 -5.80 4.42
C THR A 14 6.87 -6.49 5.67
N THR A 15 7.71 -5.80 6.42
CA THR A 15 8.29 -6.32 7.68
C THR A 15 7.20 -6.51 8.73
N THR A 16 6.30 -5.53 8.87
CA THR A 16 5.14 -5.61 9.77
C THR A 16 4.19 -6.72 9.36
N SER A 17 3.87 -6.85 8.07
CA SER A 17 3.01 -7.93 7.55
C SER A 17 3.59 -9.31 7.82
N LYS A 18 4.92 -9.45 7.65
CA LYS A 18 5.64 -10.70 7.96
C LYS A 18 5.59 -11.04 9.45
N MET A 19 5.81 -10.05 10.32
CA MET A 19 5.70 -10.20 11.77
C MET A 19 4.28 -10.63 12.15
N LEU A 20 3.26 -9.91 11.67
CA LEU A 20 1.87 -10.25 11.94
C LEU A 20 1.49 -11.65 11.47
N GLY A 21 1.96 -12.07 10.28
CA GLY A 21 1.74 -13.44 9.78
C GLY A 21 2.31 -14.50 10.71
N LYS A 22 3.50 -14.24 11.28
CA LYS A 22 4.15 -15.12 12.25
C LYS A 22 3.38 -15.18 13.58
N GLU A 23 2.96 -14.04 14.11
CA GLU A 23 2.31 -13.95 15.42
C GLU A 23 0.84 -14.44 15.39
N THR A 24 0.14 -14.27 14.27
CA THR A 24 -1.29 -14.59 14.18
C THR A 24 -1.61 -15.87 13.43
N GLY A 25 -0.66 -16.41 12.66
CA GLY A 25 -0.89 -17.54 11.75
C GLY A 25 -1.72 -17.20 10.52
N LEU A 26 -2.06 -15.91 10.30
CA LEU A 26 -2.81 -15.46 9.14
C LEU A 26 -1.95 -15.52 7.86
N LYS A 27 -2.59 -15.84 6.74
CA LYS A 27 -1.92 -15.85 5.43
C LYS A 27 -1.56 -14.43 5.01
N VAL A 28 -0.30 -14.20 4.63
CA VAL A 28 0.16 -12.89 4.14
C VAL A 28 0.11 -12.85 2.62
N TYR A 29 -0.53 -11.82 2.09
CA TYR A 29 -0.51 -11.45 0.67
C TYR A 29 0.45 -10.27 0.51
N TYR A 30 1.64 -10.54 -0.01
CA TYR A 30 2.66 -9.52 -0.23
C TYR A 30 2.39 -8.68 -1.48
N GLU A 31 2.87 -7.42 -1.46
CA GLU A 31 2.87 -6.58 -2.65
C GLU A 31 3.66 -7.25 -3.78
N SER A 32 3.04 -7.38 -4.97
CA SER A 32 3.68 -7.98 -6.15
C SER A 32 4.73 -7.03 -6.76
N VAL A 33 5.84 -6.87 -6.09
CA VAL A 33 7.02 -6.12 -6.59
C VAL A 33 7.92 -7.04 -7.41
N GLU A 34 8.15 -8.25 -6.89
CA GLU A 34 8.90 -9.29 -7.60
C GLU A 34 8.11 -9.78 -8.81
N GLY A 35 8.73 -9.73 -10.00
CA GLY A 35 8.08 -10.09 -11.26
C GLY A 35 7.27 -8.97 -11.92
N ASN A 36 7.14 -7.80 -11.31
CA ASN A 36 6.56 -6.62 -11.98
C ASN A 36 7.58 -6.04 -12.98
N LYS A 37 7.35 -6.33 -14.26
CA LYS A 37 8.26 -5.89 -15.34
C LYS A 37 8.25 -4.38 -15.59
N VAL A 38 7.19 -3.68 -15.17
CA VAL A 38 7.04 -2.24 -15.39
C VAL A 38 7.73 -1.43 -14.29
N LEU A 39 7.82 -1.97 -13.07
CA LEU A 39 8.37 -1.23 -11.93
C LEU A 39 9.81 -0.74 -12.15
N PRO A 40 10.77 -1.56 -12.59
CA PRO A 40 12.11 -1.06 -12.92
C PRO A 40 12.09 0.01 -14.02
N LEU A 41 11.28 -0.17 -15.07
CA LEU A 41 11.18 0.77 -16.18
C LEU A 41 10.63 2.14 -15.73
N PHE A 42 9.66 2.15 -14.82
CA PHE A 42 9.15 3.38 -14.24
C PHE A 42 10.25 4.19 -13.53
N TYR A 43 11.18 3.52 -12.87
CA TYR A 43 12.25 4.20 -12.13
C TYR A 43 13.45 4.58 -13.00
N THR A 44 13.85 3.72 -13.94
CA THR A 44 15.12 3.84 -14.65
C THR A 44 15.05 4.44 -16.05
N SER A 45 13.87 4.48 -16.67
CA SER A 45 13.71 5.02 -18.03
C SER A 45 13.78 6.55 -18.06
N SER A 46 14.20 7.12 -19.19
CA SER A 46 14.16 8.55 -19.42
C SER A 46 12.72 9.10 -19.39
N LYS A 47 12.57 10.42 -19.25
CA LYS A 47 11.26 11.06 -19.27
C LYS A 47 10.53 10.79 -20.59
N GLU A 48 11.26 10.86 -21.73
CA GLU A 48 10.72 10.60 -23.07
C GLU A 48 10.23 9.15 -23.23
N GLU A 49 10.97 8.19 -22.68
CA GLU A 49 10.56 6.78 -22.69
C GLU A 49 9.34 6.54 -21.81
N LYS A 50 9.31 7.13 -20.59
CA LYS A 50 8.16 7.05 -19.69
C LYS A 50 6.89 7.59 -20.35
N GLU A 51 7.00 8.70 -21.06
CA GLU A 51 5.91 9.31 -21.79
C GLU A 51 5.50 8.46 -23.01
N LYS A 52 6.46 8.06 -23.85
CA LYS A 52 6.21 7.26 -25.05
C LYS A 52 5.56 5.92 -24.76
N TYR A 53 6.02 5.20 -23.75
CA TYR A 53 5.56 3.86 -23.41
C TYR A 53 4.53 3.82 -22.27
N ARG A 54 4.17 5.00 -21.74
CA ARG A 54 3.18 5.17 -20.69
C ARG A 54 3.48 4.34 -19.42
N TYR A 55 4.75 4.20 -19.06
CA TYR A 55 5.15 3.39 -17.90
C TYR A 55 4.48 3.79 -16.57
N PRO A 56 4.25 5.09 -16.25
CA PRO A 56 3.52 5.48 -15.06
C PRO A 56 2.12 4.87 -15.01
N PHE A 57 1.35 4.95 -16.10
CA PHE A 57 0.01 4.39 -16.18
C PHE A 57 0.02 2.86 -16.13
N LEU A 58 0.89 2.21 -16.92
CA LEU A 58 1.03 0.75 -16.92
C LEU A 58 1.43 0.21 -15.55
N LEU A 59 2.23 0.95 -14.78
CA LEU A 59 2.60 0.57 -13.43
C LEU A 59 1.38 0.57 -12.50
N GLN A 60 0.56 1.63 -12.54
CA GLN A 60 -0.65 1.71 -11.72
C GLN A 60 -1.64 0.58 -12.07
N LEU A 61 -1.85 0.29 -13.36
CA LEU A 61 -2.69 -0.85 -13.79
C LEU A 61 -2.11 -2.20 -13.34
N SER A 62 -0.80 -2.36 -13.36
CA SER A 62 -0.15 -3.58 -12.90
C SER A 62 -0.39 -3.83 -11.40
N PHE A 63 -0.28 -2.77 -10.60
CA PHE A 63 -0.58 -2.85 -9.17
C PHE A 63 -2.07 -3.09 -8.92
N LEU A 64 -2.94 -2.32 -9.56
CA LEU A 64 -4.40 -2.46 -9.43
C LEU A 64 -4.84 -3.89 -9.68
N ARG A 65 -4.38 -4.50 -10.80
CA ARG A 65 -4.70 -5.90 -11.15
C ARG A 65 -4.26 -6.89 -10.07
N SER A 66 -3.02 -6.76 -9.60
CA SER A 66 -2.47 -7.72 -8.63
C SER A 66 -3.15 -7.59 -7.26
N ARG A 67 -3.45 -6.37 -6.83
CA ARG A 67 -4.14 -6.11 -5.56
C ARG A 67 -5.60 -6.50 -5.59
N PHE A 68 -6.27 -6.28 -6.72
CA PHE A 68 -7.64 -6.78 -6.88
C PHE A 68 -7.70 -8.30 -6.74
N HIS A 69 -6.79 -9.04 -7.36
CA HIS A 69 -6.70 -10.48 -7.18
C HIS A 69 -6.46 -10.86 -5.71
N ALA A 70 -5.50 -10.21 -5.06
CA ALA A 70 -5.14 -10.49 -3.67
C ALA A 70 -6.30 -10.21 -2.70
N ILE A 71 -6.98 -9.07 -2.82
CA ILE A 71 -8.09 -8.71 -1.93
C ILE A 71 -9.31 -9.62 -2.15
N LYS A 72 -9.61 -10.01 -3.39
CA LYS A 72 -10.66 -11.00 -3.66
C LYS A 72 -10.42 -12.31 -2.91
N GLU A 73 -9.21 -12.83 -2.97
CA GLU A 73 -8.85 -14.06 -2.27
C GLU A 73 -8.86 -13.87 -0.74
N ALA A 74 -8.37 -12.73 -0.24
CA ALA A 74 -8.39 -12.41 1.18
C ALA A 74 -9.82 -12.34 1.74
N LEU A 75 -10.72 -11.64 1.05
CA LEU A 75 -12.11 -11.47 1.50
C LEU A 75 -12.93 -12.77 1.38
N LYS A 76 -12.65 -13.64 0.40
CA LYS A 76 -13.28 -14.96 0.30
C LYS A 76 -12.93 -15.85 1.48
N ASN A 77 -11.66 -15.82 1.92
CA ASN A 77 -11.15 -16.72 2.94
C ASN A 77 -11.29 -16.16 4.37
N ASP A 78 -11.58 -14.86 4.52
CA ASP A 78 -11.72 -14.14 5.80
C ASP A 78 -10.55 -14.40 6.78
N ASN A 79 -9.35 -14.61 6.27
CA ASN A 79 -8.17 -14.98 7.07
C ASN A 79 -6.87 -14.54 6.39
N ALA A 80 -6.58 -13.24 6.43
CA ALA A 80 -5.46 -12.69 5.67
C ALA A 80 -4.85 -11.41 6.27
N ILE A 81 -3.58 -11.21 5.97
CA ILE A 81 -2.88 -9.94 6.09
C ILE A 81 -2.49 -9.49 4.68
N MET A 82 -2.73 -8.24 4.36
CA MET A 82 -2.40 -7.65 3.07
C MET A 82 -1.31 -6.60 3.25
N ASP A 83 -0.17 -6.79 2.58
CA ASP A 83 0.87 -5.78 2.46
C ASP A 83 0.45 -4.79 1.38
N ARG A 84 -0.19 -3.70 1.80
CA ARG A 84 -0.91 -2.72 0.99
C ARG A 84 -2.22 -3.29 0.39
N SER A 85 -3.10 -2.43 -0.06
CA SER A 85 -4.40 -2.81 -0.61
C SER A 85 -4.83 -1.94 -1.79
N ILE A 86 -5.87 -2.38 -2.48
CA ILE A 86 -6.49 -1.68 -3.61
C ILE A 86 -7.00 -0.27 -3.22
N TYR A 87 -7.37 -0.05 -1.95
CA TYR A 87 -7.86 1.25 -1.48
C TYR A 87 -6.81 2.35 -1.57
N GLU A 88 -5.51 2.01 -1.44
CA GLU A 88 -4.40 2.96 -1.54
C GLU A 88 -4.00 3.26 -2.99
N ASP A 89 -4.34 2.38 -3.94
CA ASP A 89 -3.91 2.50 -5.34
C ASP A 89 -4.44 3.77 -6.01
N TYR A 90 -5.67 4.18 -5.70
CA TYR A 90 -6.24 5.42 -6.20
C TYR A 90 -5.40 6.64 -5.82
N TYR A 91 -4.89 6.69 -4.59
CA TYR A 91 -4.02 7.77 -4.14
C TYR A 91 -2.78 7.90 -5.03
N PHE A 92 -2.09 6.80 -5.30
CA PHE A 92 -0.89 6.81 -6.13
C PHE A 92 -1.18 7.14 -7.59
N ALA A 93 -2.28 6.64 -8.14
CA ALA A 93 -2.70 6.99 -9.50
C ALA A 93 -3.04 8.48 -9.61
N LYS A 94 -3.81 9.02 -8.68
CA LYS A 94 -4.16 10.44 -8.61
C LYS A 94 -2.93 11.33 -8.47
N LYS A 95 -1.97 10.98 -7.63
CA LYS A 95 -0.71 11.73 -7.49
C LYS A 95 0.12 11.72 -8.78
N ASN A 96 0.15 10.62 -9.52
CA ASN A 96 0.79 10.59 -10.83
C ASN A 96 0.03 11.40 -11.89
N PHE A 97 -1.28 11.49 -11.81
CA PHE A 97 -2.10 12.38 -12.63
C PHE A 97 -1.81 13.85 -12.31
N GLU A 98 -1.77 14.25 -11.06
CA GLU A 98 -1.43 15.61 -10.60
C GLU A 98 -0.02 16.06 -11.07
N LEU A 99 0.92 15.12 -11.20
CA LEU A 99 2.27 15.35 -11.75
C LEU A 99 2.33 15.36 -13.29
N GLY A 100 1.22 15.09 -13.98
CA GLY A 100 1.17 14.98 -15.43
C GLY A 100 1.79 13.67 -15.98
N ASN A 101 2.14 12.73 -15.12
CA ASN A 101 2.65 11.41 -15.52
C ASN A 101 1.56 10.51 -16.12
N ILE A 102 0.32 10.73 -15.74
CA ILE A 102 -0.90 10.06 -16.24
C ILE A 102 -1.78 11.17 -16.84
N ASN A 103 -2.30 10.98 -18.04
CA ASN A 103 -3.19 11.94 -18.69
C ASN A 103 -4.67 11.69 -18.30
N GLU A 104 -5.55 12.62 -18.73
CA GLU A 104 -6.97 12.59 -18.37
C GLU A 104 -7.69 11.31 -18.84
N MET A 105 -7.45 10.87 -20.09
CA MET A 105 -8.06 9.63 -20.61
C MET A 105 -7.59 8.38 -19.86
N GLU A 106 -6.32 8.36 -19.46
CA GLU A 106 -5.77 7.24 -18.67
C GLU A 106 -6.32 7.22 -17.25
N MET A 107 -6.51 8.41 -16.64
CA MET A 107 -7.08 8.50 -15.31
C MET A 107 -8.56 8.10 -15.31
N ASP A 108 -9.32 8.53 -16.31
CA ASP A 108 -10.71 8.17 -16.53
C ASP A 108 -10.89 6.64 -16.68
N LEU A 109 -10.03 6.01 -17.50
CA LEU A 109 -9.99 4.56 -17.65
C LEU A 109 -9.63 3.84 -16.34
N TYR A 110 -8.65 4.39 -15.60
CA TYR A 110 -8.23 3.83 -14.32
C TYR A 110 -9.37 3.87 -13.29
N GLU A 111 -10.05 5.00 -13.16
CA GLU A 111 -11.19 5.18 -12.25
C GLU A 111 -12.35 4.26 -12.61
N GLY A 112 -12.68 4.12 -13.90
CA GLY A 112 -13.71 3.20 -14.38
C GLY A 112 -13.38 1.74 -14.00
N LEU A 113 -12.15 1.28 -14.27
CA LEU A 113 -11.72 -0.06 -13.90
C LEU A 113 -11.74 -0.28 -12.39
N LEU A 114 -11.28 0.69 -11.60
CA LEU A 114 -11.31 0.60 -10.15
C LEU A 114 -12.75 0.51 -9.63
N SER A 115 -13.68 1.31 -10.18
CA SER A 115 -15.10 1.28 -9.80
C SER A 115 -15.70 -0.11 -10.04
N GLU A 116 -15.54 -0.69 -11.23
CA GLU A 116 -16.02 -2.05 -11.55
C GLU A 116 -15.42 -3.10 -10.60
N MET A 117 -14.13 -2.99 -10.30
CA MET A 117 -13.47 -3.90 -9.35
C MET A 117 -14.03 -3.76 -7.92
N MET A 118 -14.31 -2.54 -7.48
CA MET A 118 -14.90 -2.31 -6.16
C MET A 118 -16.34 -2.83 -6.08
N ASP A 119 -17.13 -2.69 -7.14
CA ASP A 119 -18.48 -3.25 -7.21
C ASP A 119 -18.46 -4.77 -7.15
N GLU A 120 -17.51 -5.42 -7.82
CA GLU A 120 -17.35 -6.88 -7.70
C GLU A 120 -16.99 -7.30 -6.25
N LEU A 121 -16.16 -6.54 -5.53
CA LEU A 121 -15.85 -6.83 -4.12
C LEU A 121 -17.09 -6.74 -3.23
N ASN A 122 -18.03 -5.84 -3.53
CA ASN A 122 -19.29 -5.68 -2.79
C ASN A 122 -20.23 -6.88 -2.92
N LEU A 123 -20.02 -7.76 -3.90
CA LEU A 123 -20.78 -9.00 -4.07
C LEU A 123 -20.24 -10.15 -3.20
N LEU A 124 -19.07 -10.01 -2.61
CA LEU A 124 -18.48 -11.04 -1.75
C LEU A 124 -19.19 -11.11 -0.38
N PRO A 125 -19.20 -12.29 0.29
CA PRO A 125 -19.77 -12.43 1.63
C PRO A 125 -19.16 -11.47 2.64
N LYS A 126 -17.84 -11.29 2.59
CA LYS A 126 -17.12 -10.24 3.31
C LYS A 126 -16.78 -9.12 2.33
N LYS A 127 -17.29 -7.93 2.60
CA LYS A 127 -17.23 -6.79 1.68
C LYS A 127 -16.03 -5.86 1.95
N SER A 128 -15.45 -5.93 3.13
CA SER A 128 -14.38 -5.04 3.57
C SER A 128 -13.43 -5.73 4.55
N PRO A 129 -12.21 -5.21 4.71
CA PRO A 129 -11.29 -5.63 5.77
C PRO A 129 -11.85 -5.32 7.17
N ASP A 130 -11.30 -5.96 8.19
CA ASP A 130 -11.69 -5.70 9.58
C ASP A 130 -10.97 -4.49 10.16
N VAL A 131 -9.72 -4.26 9.75
CA VAL A 131 -8.89 -3.17 10.25
C VAL A 131 -7.75 -2.84 9.29
N MET A 132 -7.37 -1.57 9.25
CA MET A 132 -6.13 -1.09 8.63
C MET A 132 -5.12 -0.73 9.72
N VAL A 133 -3.94 -1.33 9.66
CA VAL A 133 -2.76 -0.92 10.43
C VAL A 133 -2.02 0.11 9.58
N TYR A 134 -2.18 1.37 9.91
CA TYR A 134 -1.55 2.49 9.22
C TYR A 134 -0.21 2.82 9.85
N LEU A 135 0.88 2.56 9.12
CA LEU A 135 2.23 2.92 9.52
C LEU A 135 2.55 4.32 9.01
N HIS A 136 2.91 5.23 9.91
CA HIS A 136 3.40 6.56 9.58
C HIS A 136 4.65 6.91 10.39
N GLY A 137 5.36 7.94 9.98
CA GLY A 137 6.58 8.43 10.61
C GLY A 137 7.13 9.60 9.79
N SER A 138 8.23 10.18 10.21
CA SER A 138 8.86 11.31 9.52
C SER A 138 9.31 10.95 8.10
N PHE A 139 9.38 11.97 7.23
CA PHE A 139 9.91 11.78 5.88
C PHE A 139 11.36 11.32 5.89
N GLU A 140 12.13 11.74 6.89
CA GLU A 140 13.50 11.29 7.10
C GLU A 140 13.55 9.76 7.33
N THR A 141 12.69 9.23 8.19
CA THR A 141 12.57 7.78 8.43
C THR A 141 12.20 7.03 7.16
N VAL A 142 11.26 7.55 6.37
CA VAL A 142 10.90 6.98 5.06
C VAL A 142 12.11 6.90 4.15
N LEU A 143 12.86 8.00 3.98
CA LEU A 143 14.04 8.04 3.10
C LEU A 143 15.16 7.12 3.58
N ASN A 144 15.42 7.08 4.88
CA ASN A 144 16.45 6.21 5.44
C ASN A 144 16.13 4.74 5.20
N ARG A 145 14.89 4.33 5.41
CA ARG A 145 14.45 2.95 5.15
C ARG A 145 14.45 2.58 3.65
N ILE A 146 14.17 3.54 2.75
CA ILE A 146 14.32 3.34 1.31
C ILE A 146 15.80 3.09 0.96
N LYS A 147 16.72 3.87 1.53
CA LYS A 147 18.17 3.70 1.34
C LYS A 147 18.66 2.35 1.88
N GLU A 148 18.24 1.98 3.10
CA GLU A 148 18.61 0.70 3.73
C GLU A 148 18.11 -0.51 2.94
N ARG A 149 16.94 -0.40 2.31
CA ARG A 149 16.41 -1.45 1.42
C ARG A 149 17.29 -1.71 0.20
N GLY A 150 18.07 -0.72 -0.23
CA GLY A 150 19.18 -0.89 -1.18
C GLY A 150 18.77 -1.23 -2.62
N ARG A 151 17.54 -0.92 -3.04
CA ARG A 151 17.15 -1.03 -4.45
C ARG A 151 17.79 0.11 -5.22
N SER A 152 18.79 -0.20 -6.08
CA SER A 152 19.61 0.79 -6.78
C SER A 152 18.78 1.81 -7.58
N PHE A 153 17.63 1.40 -8.11
CA PHE A 153 16.75 2.27 -8.90
C PHE A 153 15.87 3.21 -8.07
N GLU A 154 15.92 3.14 -6.73
CA GLU A 154 15.11 3.99 -5.83
C GLU A 154 15.91 5.13 -5.20
N LEU A 155 17.20 5.29 -5.52
CA LEU A 155 18.12 6.21 -4.82
C LEU A 155 18.43 7.51 -5.59
N ASP A 156 17.76 7.75 -6.72
CA ASP A 156 17.96 8.97 -7.51
C ASP A 156 17.40 10.21 -6.78
N SER A 157 18.09 11.34 -6.93
CA SER A 157 17.69 12.62 -6.34
C SER A 157 16.32 13.13 -6.85
N GLU A 158 15.98 12.86 -8.10
CA GLU A 158 14.66 13.19 -8.66
C GLU A 158 13.54 12.41 -7.97
N LEU A 159 13.84 11.19 -7.55
CA LEU A 159 12.89 10.34 -6.82
C LEU A 159 12.64 10.83 -5.40
N VAL A 160 13.58 11.52 -4.77
CA VAL A 160 13.35 12.13 -3.44
C VAL A 160 12.22 13.15 -3.51
N SER A 161 12.20 14.00 -4.55
CA SER A 161 11.11 14.96 -4.75
C SER A 161 9.77 14.27 -5.02
N TYR A 162 9.78 13.20 -5.81
CA TYR A 162 8.59 12.36 -6.04
C TYR A 162 8.08 11.71 -4.74
N TYR A 163 8.97 11.13 -3.93
CA TYR A 163 8.58 10.56 -2.64
C TYR A 163 8.04 11.61 -1.67
N LYS A 164 8.63 12.82 -1.67
CA LYS A 164 8.15 13.93 -0.85
C LYS A 164 6.72 14.34 -1.25
N PHE A 165 6.48 14.46 -2.54
CA PHE A 165 5.15 14.79 -3.08
C PHE A 165 4.09 13.72 -2.72
N LEU A 166 4.46 12.45 -2.77
CA LEU A 166 3.58 11.37 -2.31
C LEU A 166 3.37 11.43 -0.79
N TYR A 167 4.41 11.69 -0.03
CA TYR A 167 4.37 11.72 1.43
C TYR A 167 3.48 12.84 1.97
N ASP A 168 3.57 14.06 1.41
CA ASP A 168 2.91 15.25 1.94
C ASP A 168 1.37 15.17 1.98
N GLY A 169 0.76 14.42 1.08
CA GLY A 169 -0.70 14.25 1.07
C GLY A 169 -1.20 12.92 1.62
N TYR A 170 -0.30 12.01 1.99
CA TYR A 170 -0.70 10.63 2.29
C TYR A 170 -1.47 10.49 3.60
N ASP A 171 -1.01 11.16 4.65
CA ASP A 171 -1.66 11.13 5.98
C ASP A 171 -3.07 11.73 5.91
N GLU A 172 -3.21 12.88 5.27
CA GLU A 172 -4.52 13.52 5.03
C GLU A 172 -5.45 12.58 4.25
N TRP A 173 -4.95 11.95 3.19
CA TRP A 173 -5.74 10.99 2.41
C TRP A 173 -6.22 9.81 3.26
N VAL A 174 -5.36 9.22 4.08
CA VAL A 174 -5.74 8.11 4.96
C VAL A 174 -6.90 8.50 5.87
N HIS A 175 -6.83 9.64 6.53
CA HIS A 175 -7.85 10.06 7.49
C HIS A 175 -9.11 10.61 6.85
N SER A 176 -9.01 11.28 5.69
CA SER A 176 -10.16 11.88 5.00
C SER A 176 -10.89 10.92 4.06
N SER A 177 -10.15 10.06 3.35
CA SER A 177 -10.68 9.31 2.20
C SER A 177 -10.79 7.81 2.42
N TYR A 178 -9.93 7.19 3.25
CA TYR A 178 -10.06 5.77 3.54
C TYR A 178 -11.24 5.51 4.48
N LYS A 179 -12.22 4.71 4.03
CA LYS A 179 -13.46 4.41 4.78
C LYS A 179 -13.79 2.90 4.86
N ALA A 180 -12.91 2.05 4.36
CA ALA A 180 -13.21 0.62 4.24
C ALA A 180 -13.19 -0.13 5.58
N SER A 181 -12.45 0.35 6.57
CA SER A 181 -12.36 -0.25 7.91
C SER A 181 -11.87 0.77 8.96
N PRO A 182 -11.98 0.47 10.26
CA PRO A 182 -11.26 1.19 11.30
C PRO A 182 -9.75 1.20 11.07
N ILE A 183 -9.06 2.20 11.63
CA ILE A 183 -7.60 2.40 11.48
C ILE A 183 -6.94 2.28 12.85
N ILE A 184 -5.89 1.46 12.94
CA ILE A 184 -4.90 1.50 14.02
C ILE A 184 -3.70 2.26 13.48
N SER A 185 -3.41 3.42 14.04
CA SER A 185 -2.32 4.30 13.60
C SER A 185 -1.06 4.04 14.43
N ILE A 186 0.06 3.73 13.77
CA ILE A 186 1.34 3.43 14.40
C ILE A 186 2.40 4.43 13.92
N ASP A 187 2.86 5.27 14.84
CA ASP A 187 4.00 6.16 14.63
C ASP A 187 5.30 5.36 14.80
N VAL A 188 5.93 5.02 13.67
CA VAL A 188 7.15 4.18 13.67
C VAL A 188 8.41 4.92 14.13
N ASP A 189 8.33 6.23 14.35
CA ASP A 189 9.40 7.00 14.97
C ASP A 189 9.36 6.88 16.50
N LYS A 190 8.20 6.46 17.07
CA LYS A 190 7.99 6.34 18.51
C LYS A 190 7.84 4.91 18.99
N LYS A 191 7.29 4.01 18.14
CA LYS A 191 7.01 2.61 18.49
C LYS A 191 7.66 1.66 17.49
N ASP A 192 8.35 0.66 18.01
CA ASP A 192 8.90 -0.44 17.22
C ASP A 192 8.10 -1.72 17.48
N ILE A 193 6.98 -1.87 16.78
CA ILE A 193 6.09 -3.03 16.92
C ILE A 193 6.68 -4.34 16.37
N VAL A 194 7.85 -4.30 15.74
CA VAL A 194 8.47 -5.48 15.13
C VAL A 194 9.54 -6.07 16.04
N TYR A 195 10.41 -5.25 16.60
CA TYR A 195 11.57 -5.72 17.35
C TYR A 195 11.52 -5.41 18.86
N ASN A 196 10.65 -4.46 19.29
CA ASN A 196 10.42 -4.20 20.71
C ASN A 196 9.24 -5.04 21.22
N GLU A 197 9.49 -5.97 22.12
CA GLU A 197 8.47 -6.91 22.62
C GLU A 197 7.32 -6.23 23.37
N SER A 198 7.58 -5.11 24.08
CA SER A 198 6.54 -4.35 24.78
C SER A 198 5.58 -3.68 23.81
N ASP A 199 6.14 -2.97 22.79
CA ASP A 199 5.35 -2.30 21.76
C ASP A 199 4.55 -3.31 20.93
N LYS A 200 5.17 -4.42 20.59
CA LYS A 200 4.53 -5.53 19.87
C LYS A 200 3.34 -6.09 20.65
N LYS A 201 3.52 -6.35 21.95
CA LYS A 201 2.46 -6.89 22.80
C LYS A 201 1.28 -5.93 22.89
N GLU A 202 1.52 -4.66 23.17
CA GLU A 202 0.48 -3.61 23.19
C GLU A 202 -0.29 -3.56 21.88
N PHE A 203 0.44 -3.56 20.77
CA PHE A 203 -0.15 -3.54 19.42
C PHE A 203 -1.00 -4.78 19.12
N LEU A 204 -0.52 -5.98 19.46
CA LEU A 204 -1.27 -7.22 19.24
C LEU A 204 -2.53 -7.29 20.13
N GLU A 205 -2.47 -6.77 21.35
CA GLU A 205 -3.65 -6.63 22.22
C GLU A 205 -4.69 -5.67 21.61
N GLU A 206 -4.25 -4.55 21.03
CA GLU A 206 -5.13 -3.63 20.32
C GLU A 206 -5.74 -4.28 19.08
N LEU A 207 -4.92 -4.94 18.25
CA LEU A 207 -5.37 -5.63 17.05
C LEU A 207 -6.39 -6.73 17.36
N SER A 208 -6.25 -7.42 18.48
CA SER A 208 -7.14 -8.49 18.87
C SER A 208 -8.61 -8.05 19.05
N LYS A 209 -8.86 -6.77 19.38
CA LYS A 209 -10.20 -6.19 19.52
C LYS A 209 -11.00 -6.20 18.20
N TYR A 210 -10.32 -6.29 17.06
CA TYR A 210 -10.93 -6.36 15.73
C TYR A 210 -11.14 -7.80 15.25
N ASN A 211 -10.62 -8.78 15.99
CA ASN A 211 -10.87 -10.17 15.70
C ASN A 211 -12.26 -10.55 16.23
N LYS A 212 -13.30 -10.24 15.45
CA LYS A 212 -14.66 -10.67 15.79
C LYS A 212 -14.70 -12.20 15.71
N ILE A 213 -14.54 -12.83 16.85
CA ILE A 213 -14.83 -14.26 17.00
C ILE A 213 -16.29 -14.44 16.59
N LYS A 214 -16.51 -15.14 15.47
CA LYS A 214 -17.82 -15.60 15.05
C LYS A 214 -18.22 -16.80 15.90
#